data_925b521f461c6c47751139dd4f7a48dd
#
_entry.id   925b521f461c6c47751139dd4f7a48dd
#
_cell.length_a   1.000
_cell.length_b   1.000
_cell.length_c   1.000
_cell.angle_alpha   90.00
_cell.angle_beta   90.00
_cell.angle_gamma   90.00
#
_symmetry.space_group_name_H-M   'P 1'
#
loop_
_entity.id
_entity.type
_entity.pdbx_description
1 polymer ?
#
loop_
_entity_poly.entity_id
_entity_poly.type
_entity_poly.pdbx_seq_one_letter_code
_entity_poly.pdbx_strand_id
1 'polypeptide(L)'
;MYSVFQHWDPLKVCVVGTSYPPEFYSWIKNSNTRQRFEQLAEETEQDYQALISLLQGRFGIKVMRPQLPEDLSSLKIHGRWMQPPVCPRDYFIMIQDQLWVPTIPNKIHADRAFTRQSVLDREEFDRMDQAQLNARLDCYTDIFQHVRDQGNTVQETDLDFVNGCFVSRIGKNLYFATQEYNEDQDRLLQIVNTHFPTTHNKIVNAGGHGDATYCPVTPGLIISLRDIPTHADTFPDWEVVYLPPSNYEHMREFQASMRINRGRWHIPGFEQDQNLINTVEYYFEDWVGDVSETVFDVNILVIDHKNIVVSSHNDQVEQACARHGIEVHVSHLRHRYFWDAGIHCVTNDLDRSGKIQDYFSVGNK
;
A
#
# COMPACT_ATOMS: atom_id res chain seq x y z
N MET A 1 24.69 -0.72 4.44
CA MET A 1 23.78 0.37 4.02
C MET A 1 22.77 -0.21 3.06
N TYR A 2 21.50 0.00 3.31
CA TYR A 2 20.40 -0.47 2.48
C TYR A 2 20.18 0.48 1.31
N SER A 3 19.62 -0.04 0.19
CA SER A 3 19.29 0.80 -0.96
C SER A 3 18.19 0.19 -1.82
N VAL A 4 17.37 1.06 -2.42
CA VAL A 4 16.34 0.67 -3.39
C VAL A 4 16.35 1.66 -4.55
N PHE A 5 16.71 1.19 -5.74
CA PHE A 5 16.78 2.01 -6.95
C PHE A 5 15.64 1.73 -7.92
N GLN A 6 15.19 0.48 -8.04
CA GLN A 6 14.08 0.06 -8.89
C GLN A 6 13.36 -1.17 -8.33
N HIS A 7 12.13 -1.38 -8.79
CA HIS A 7 11.24 -2.42 -8.28
C HIS A 7 11.72 -3.86 -8.50
N TRP A 8 12.47 -4.12 -9.57
CA TRP A 8 12.92 -5.46 -9.99
C TRP A 8 14.34 -5.83 -9.57
N ASP A 9 15.03 -4.99 -8.84
CA ASP A 9 16.27 -5.42 -8.20
C ASP A 9 15.97 -6.50 -7.16
N PRO A 10 16.83 -7.53 -7.00
CA PRO A 10 16.61 -8.62 -6.06
C PRO A 10 16.34 -8.11 -4.63
N LEU A 11 15.13 -8.38 -4.13
CA LEU A 11 14.69 -7.99 -2.80
C LEU A 11 15.47 -8.74 -1.72
N LYS A 12 15.99 -8.05 -0.71
CA LYS A 12 16.79 -8.58 0.38
C LYS A 12 16.14 -8.41 1.74
N VAL A 13 15.54 -7.25 1.97
CA VAL A 13 14.87 -6.93 3.24
C VAL A 13 13.50 -6.33 2.94
N CYS A 14 12.49 -6.92 3.56
CA CYS A 14 11.10 -6.54 3.36
C CYS A 14 10.40 -6.36 4.72
N VAL A 15 9.57 -5.34 4.83
CA VAL A 15 8.62 -5.21 5.95
C VAL A 15 7.31 -5.85 5.52
N VAL A 16 6.71 -6.67 6.38
CA VAL A 16 5.34 -7.20 6.21
C VAL A 16 4.47 -6.63 7.32
N GLY A 17 3.28 -6.17 7.00
CA GLY A 17 2.37 -5.54 7.95
C GLY A 17 1.98 -6.41 9.14
N THR A 18 1.36 -5.80 10.14
CA THR A 18 0.84 -6.45 11.36
C THR A 18 -0.61 -6.03 11.57
N SER A 19 -1.49 -7.01 11.84
CA SER A 19 -2.87 -6.77 12.28
C SER A 19 -2.98 -6.84 13.81
N TYR A 20 -4.12 -6.44 14.37
CA TYR A 20 -4.40 -6.73 15.77
C TYR A 20 -4.56 -8.23 16.00
N PRO A 21 -4.12 -8.74 17.16
CA PRO A 21 -4.36 -10.12 17.55
C PRO A 21 -5.85 -10.36 17.85
N PRO A 22 -6.36 -11.61 17.78
CA PRO A 22 -7.77 -11.93 18.00
C PRO A 22 -8.32 -11.41 19.33
N GLU A 23 -7.55 -11.51 20.41
CA GLU A 23 -7.93 -11.07 21.76
C GLU A 23 -8.16 -9.55 21.88
N PHE A 24 -7.63 -8.75 20.94
CA PHE A 24 -7.93 -7.32 20.86
C PHE A 24 -9.43 -7.03 20.79
N TYR A 25 -10.21 -7.91 20.15
CA TYR A 25 -11.65 -7.72 19.95
C TYR A 25 -12.51 -8.17 21.13
N SER A 26 -11.91 -8.61 22.26
CA SER A 26 -12.61 -9.10 23.45
C SER A 26 -13.59 -8.09 24.08
N TRP A 27 -13.41 -6.79 23.84
CA TRP A 27 -14.31 -5.72 24.31
C TRP A 27 -15.64 -5.66 23.55
N ILE A 28 -15.78 -6.32 22.40
CA ILE A 28 -17.02 -6.37 21.63
C ILE A 28 -18.03 -7.26 22.38
N LYS A 29 -19.14 -6.65 22.81
CA LYS A 29 -20.15 -7.34 23.65
C LYS A 29 -20.94 -8.39 22.90
N ASN A 30 -21.30 -8.12 21.62
CA ASN A 30 -22.00 -9.09 20.80
C ASN A 30 -21.04 -10.24 20.44
N SER A 31 -21.34 -11.45 20.95
CA SER A 31 -20.45 -12.61 20.80
C SER A 31 -20.25 -13.03 19.34
N ASN A 32 -21.31 -12.93 18.53
CA ASN A 32 -21.22 -13.30 17.10
C ASN A 32 -20.34 -12.29 16.35
N THR A 33 -20.57 -11.00 16.55
CA THR A 33 -19.74 -9.93 15.96
C THR A 33 -18.29 -10.06 16.40
N ARG A 34 -18.05 -10.28 17.70
CA ARG A 34 -16.71 -10.51 18.24
C ARG A 34 -16.01 -11.69 17.56
N GLN A 35 -16.68 -12.84 17.48
CA GLN A 35 -16.11 -14.03 16.83
C GLN A 35 -15.73 -13.78 15.37
N ARG A 36 -16.48 -12.93 14.65
CA ARG A 36 -16.14 -12.58 13.26
C ARG A 36 -14.86 -11.75 13.16
N PHE A 37 -14.67 -10.79 14.07
CA PHE A 37 -13.43 -10.00 14.10
C PHE A 37 -12.23 -10.82 14.59
N GLU A 38 -12.43 -11.70 15.59
CA GLU A 38 -11.40 -12.63 16.04
C GLU A 38 -10.96 -13.56 14.89
N GLN A 39 -11.91 -14.12 14.14
CA GLN A 39 -11.64 -14.95 12.96
C GLN A 39 -10.92 -14.14 11.86
N LEU A 40 -11.37 -12.92 11.56
CA LEU A 40 -10.73 -12.04 10.57
C LEU A 40 -9.27 -11.77 10.95
N ALA A 41 -8.99 -11.48 12.21
CA ALA A 41 -7.64 -11.24 12.70
C ALA A 41 -6.77 -12.50 12.59
N GLU A 42 -7.28 -13.64 13.03
CA GLU A 42 -6.56 -14.92 12.94
C GLU A 42 -6.24 -15.29 11.48
N GLU A 43 -7.21 -15.16 10.60
CA GLU A 43 -7.05 -15.47 9.18
C GLU A 43 -6.11 -14.48 8.47
N THR A 44 -6.11 -13.20 8.86
CA THR A 44 -5.15 -12.20 8.36
C THR A 44 -3.72 -12.57 8.77
N GLU A 45 -3.53 -12.96 10.03
CA GLU A 45 -2.19 -13.37 10.50
C GLU A 45 -1.71 -14.66 9.81
N GLN A 46 -2.60 -15.63 9.59
CA GLN A 46 -2.27 -16.85 8.83
C GLN A 46 -1.82 -16.51 7.41
N ASP A 47 -2.50 -15.57 6.73
CA ASP A 47 -2.13 -15.12 5.38
C ASP A 47 -0.77 -14.41 5.38
N TYR A 48 -0.49 -13.58 6.39
CA TYR A 48 0.82 -12.94 6.54
C TYR A 48 1.92 -13.95 6.82
N GLN A 49 1.68 -14.97 7.64
CA GLN A 49 2.66 -16.04 7.90
C GLN A 49 2.93 -16.88 6.65
N ALA A 50 1.91 -17.10 5.79
CA ALA A 50 2.11 -17.78 4.51
C ALA A 50 2.98 -16.93 3.57
N LEU A 51 2.73 -15.61 3.47
CA LEU A 51 3.55 -14.68 2.71
C LEU A 51 4.99 -14.63 3.24
N ILE A 52 5.18 -14.51 4.55
CA ILE A 52 6.50 -14.51 5.20
C ILE A 52 7.25 -15.80 4.90
N SER A 53 6.58 -16.94 4.99
CA SER A 53 7.16 -18.25 4.68
C SER A 53 7.62 -18.35 3.22
N LEU A 54 6.85 -17.79 2.29
CA LEU A 54 7.22 -17.68 0.88
C LEU A 54 8.47 -16.80 0.71
N LEU A 55 8.46 -15.59 1.29
CA LEU A 55 9.57 -14.64 1.18
C LEU A 55 10.88 -15.18 1.79
N GLN A 56 10.81 -15.75 2.98
CA GLN A 56 11.97 -16.28 3.68
C GLN A 56 12.41 -17.63 3.12
N GLY A 57 11.48 -18.56 2.94
CA GLY A 57 11.78 -19.94 2.59
C GLY A 57 12.21 -20.14 1.14
N ARG A 58 11.52 -19.47 0.19
CA ARG A 58 11.84 -19.61 -1.23
C ARG A 58 12.90 -18.62 -1.70
N PHE A 59 12.84 -17.37 -1.22
CA PHE A 59 13.66 -16.29 -1.75
C PHE A 59 14.78 -15.83 -0.81
N GLY A 60 14.82 -16.33 0.43
CA GLY A 60 15.84 -15.96 1.42
C GLY A 60 15.78 -14.49 1.84
N ILE A 61 14.61 -13.86 1.72
CA ILE A 61 14.40 -12.44 2.06
C ILE A 61 14.28 -12.30 3.57
N LYS A 62 15.04 -11.38 4.17
CA LYS A 62 14.84 -11.01 5.57
C LYS A 62 13.53 -10.24 5.72
N VAL A 63 12.63 -10.74 6.57
CA VAL A 63 11.36 -10.08 6.87
C VAL A 63 11.44 -9.41 8.23
N MET A 64 10.95 -8.17 8.30
CA MET A 64 10.71 -7.39 9.52
C MET A 64 9.22 -7.09 9.65
N ARG A 65 8.76 -6.86 10.88
CA ARG A 65 7.34 -6.53 11.14
C ARG A 65 7.24 -5.35 12.10
N PRO A 66 6.26 -4.44 11.89
CA PRO A 66 5.95 -3.42 12.86
C PRO A 66 5.51 -4.04 14.18
N GLN A 67 5.83 -3.39 15.29
CA GLN A 67 5.52 -3.83 16.64
C GLN A 67 4.34 -3.05 17.18
N LEU A 68 3.31 -3.76 17.65
CA LEU A 68 2.24 -3.14 18.41
C LEU A 68 2.72 -2.87 19.85
N PRO A 69 2.24 -1.80 20.52
CA PRO A 69 2.55 -1.58 21.93
C PRO A 69 1.97 -2.69 22.80
N GLU A 70 2.60 -2.99 23.94
CA GLU A 70 2.11 -3.99 24.89
C GLU A 70 0.71 -3.65 25.40
N ASP A 71 0.46 -2.36 25.70
CA ASP A 71 -0.87 -1.87 26.05
C ASP A 71 -1.58 -1.34 24.80
N LEU A 72 -2.39 -2.20 24.17
CA LEU A 72 -3.19 -1.83 23.01
C LEU A 72 -4.23 -0.73 23.30
N SER A 73 -4.57 -0.46 24.57
CA SER A 73 -5.52 0.62 24.88
C SER A 73 -4.96 2.01 24.53
N SER A 74 -3.65 2.16 24.46
CA SER A 74 -2.97 3.36 23.99
C SER A 74 -3.28 3.73 22.54
N LEU A 75 -3.72 2.75 21.75
CA LEU A 75 -4.09 2.91 20.34
C LEU A 75 -5.54 3.38 20.15
N LYS A 76 -6.26 3.63 21.27
CA LYS A 76 -7.61 4.21 21.24
C LYS A 76 -7.53 5.72 21.34
N ILE A 77 -7.60 6.41 20.21
CA ILE A 77 -7.45 7.85 20.07
C ILE A 77 -8.83 8.49 19.90
N HIS A 78 -9.20 9.44 20.73
CA HIS A 78 -10.51 10.11 20.74
C HIS A 78 -11.71 9.13 20.70
N GLY A 79 -11.58 8.00 21.42
CA GLY A 79 -12.65 6.99 21.51
C GLY A 79 -12.69 5.99 20.36
N ARG A 80 -11.87 6.17 19.32
CA ARG A 80 -11.75 5.30 18.16
C ARG A 80 -10.44 4.53 18.18
N TRP A 81 -10.45 3.35 17.63
CA TRP A 81 -9.25 2.54 17.51
C TRP A 81 -8.45 2.96 16.29
N MET A 82 -7.17 3.14 16.43
CA MET A 82 -6.25 3.35 15.32
C MET A 82 -6.24 2.12 14.39
N GLN A 83 -6.09 2.31 13.09
CA GLN A 83 -5.83 1.23 12.16
C GLN A 83 -4.50 0.55 12.53
N PRO A 84 -4.46 -0.79 12.65
CA PRO A 84 -3.18 -1.47 12.85
C PRO A 84 -2.26 -1.27 11.64
N PRO A 85 -0.94 -1.42 11.79
CA PRO A 85 0.02 -1.18 10.71
C PRO A 85 0.01 -2.31 9.66
N VAL A 86 -1.14 -2.54 9.03
CA VAL A 86 -1.34 -3.58 8.00
C VAL A 86 -0.68 -3.23 6.68
N CYS A 87 -0.60 -1.93 6.34
CA CYS A 87 -0.08 -1.42 5.08
C CYS A 87 1.18 -0.58 5.31
N PRO A 88 2.36 -1.17 5.54
CA PRO A 88 3.59 -0.41 5.76
C PRO A 88 3.97 0.48 4.57
N ARG A 89 3.47 0.17 3.38
CA ARG A 89 3.72 0.91 2.14
C ARG A 89 3.22 2.36 2.20
N ASP A 90 2.17 2.61 2.98
CA ASP A 90 1.50 3.91 3.05
C ASP A 90 2.26 4.93 3.93
N TYR A 91 3.24 4.47 4.74
CA TYR A 91 3.86 5.29 5.78
C TYR A 91 5.30 5.69 5.52
N PHE A 92 6.01 5.00 4.65
CA PHE A 92 7.41 5.32 4.34
C PHE A 92 7.84 4.70 3.01
N ILE A 93 9.00 5.13 2.53
CA ILE A 93 9.62 4.57 1.32
C ILE A 93 11.15 4.71 1.39
N MET A 94 11.85 3.65 0.97
CA MET A 94 13.27 3.75 0.67
C MET A 94 13.46 4.28 -0.75
N ILE A 95 14.12 5.43 -0.91
CA ILE A 95 14.51 5.99 -2.20
C ILE A 95 16.04 6.10 -2.21
N GLN A 96 16.67 5.36 -3.11
CA GLN A 96 18.12 5.18 -3.14
C GLN A 96 18.59 4.63 -1.77
N ASP A 97 19.40 5.36 -1.03
CA ASP A 97 19.95 5.00 0.28
C ASP A 97 19.30 5.78 1.45
N GLN A 98 18.19 6.45 1.22
CA GLN A 98 17.47 7.24 2.24
C GLN A 98 16.06 6.69 2.45
N LEU A 99 15.68 6.52 3.72
CA LEU A 99 14.31 6.21 4.11
C LEU A 99 13.53 7.50 4.33
N TRP A 100 12.49 7.71 3.53
CA TRP A 100 11.60 8.87 3.64
C TRP A 100 10.35 8.52 4.43
N VAL A 101 9.99 9.37 5.40
CA VAL A 101 8.85 9.17 6.30
C VAL A 101 8.01 10.45 6.33
N PRO A 102 6.82 10.47 5.73
CA PRO A 102 5.86 11.55 5.92
C PRO A 102 5.45 11.68 7.39
N THR A 103 5.50 12.90 7.92
CA THR A 103 5.13 13.21 9.32
C THR A 103 3.79 13.92 9.44
N ILE A 104 3.13 14.16 8.32
CA ILE A 104 1.77 14.72 8.27
C ILE A 104 0.82 13.73 7.58
N PRO A 105 -0.45 13.69 8.01
CA PRO A 105 -1.46 12.85 7.37
C PRO A 105 -1.64 13.23 5.90
N ASN A 106 -1.99 12.25 5.07
CA ASN A 106 -2.33 12.53 3.69
C ASN A 106 -3.59 13.40 3.63
N LYS A 107 -3.44 14.61 3.11
CA LYS A 107 -4.47 15.64 3.12
C LYS A 107 -5.76 15.20 2.45
N ILE A 108 -5.67 14.51 1.33
CA ILE A 108 -6.85 14.10 0.57
C ILE A 108 -7.61 12.99 1.32
N HIS A 109 -6.89 12.05 1.94
CA HIS A 109 -7.51 11.03 2.80
C HIS A 109 -8.18 11.68 4.01
N ALA A 110 -7.51 12.62 4.67
CA ALA A 110 -8.05 13.37 5.80
C ALA A 110 -9.31 14.17 5.41
N ASP A 111 -9.30 14.84 4.27
CA ASP A 111 -10.46 15.59 3.77
C ASP A 111 -11.66 14.69 3.44
N ARG A 112 -11.41 13.54 2.83
CA ARG A 112 -12.45 12.53 2.55
C ARG A 112 -13.03 11.95 3.85
N ALA A 113 -12.17 11.58 4.80
CA ALA A 113 -12.58 11.06 6.09
C ALA A 113 -13.39 12.10 6.88
N PHE A 114 -12.95 13.35 6.94
CA PHE A 114 -13.67 14.43 7.59
C PHE A 114 -15.08 14.63 7.00
N THR A 115 -15.20 14.67 5.68
CA THR A 115 -16.49 14.83 4.99
C THR A 115 -17.50 13.73 5.32
N ARG A 116 -17.01 12.54 5.66
CA ARG A 116 -17.85 11.38 6.00
C ARG A 116 -18.28 11.34 7.45
N GLN A 117 -17.48 11.90 8.35
CA GLN A 117 -17.60 11.63 9.80
C GLN A 117 -18.09 12.82 10.63
N SER A 118 -18.37 13.94 10.09
CA SER A 118 -18.87 15.25 10.63
C SER A 118 -19.30 15.35 12.12
N VAL A 119 -18.85 14.46 13.01
CA VAL A 119 -19.15 14.50 14.46
C VAL A 119 -18.16 15.40 15.21
N LEU A 120 -16.93 15.54 14.67
CA LEU A 120 -15.90 16.43 15.19
C LEU A 120 -15.87 17.71 14.36
N ASP A 121 -15.45 18.82 14.97
CA ASP A 121 -15.06 19.97 14.16
C ASP A 121 -13.74 19.71 13.42
N ARG A 122 -13.40 20.56 12.45
CA ARG A 122 -12.22 20.33 11.60
C ARG A 122 -10.92 20.30 12.40
N GLU A 123 -10.77 21.16 13.39
CA GLU A 123 -9.56 21.25 14.18
C GLU A 123 -9.40 20.01 15.10
N GLU A 124 -10.49 19.52 15.67
CA GLU A 124 -10.49 18.29 16.48
C GLU A 124 -10.17 17.07 15.61
N PHE A 125 -10.73 17.01 14.40
CA PHE A 125 -10.45 15.96 13.43
C PHE A 125 -8.97 15.93 13.02
N ASP A 126 -8.40 17.08 12.67
CA ASP A 126 -7.00 17.19 12.24
C ASP A 126 -6.04 16.78 13.37
N ARG A 127 -6.37 17.12 14.64
CA ARG A 127 -5.60 16.68 15.81
C ARG A 127 -5.69 15.15 16.01
N MET A 128 -6.87 14.57 15.82
CA MET A 128 -7.07 13.12 15.93
C MET A 128 -6.29 12.39 14.83
N ASP A 129 -6.38 12.84 13.60
CA ASP A 129 -5.73 12.24 12.45
C ASP A 129 -4.19 12.28 12.58
N GLN A 130 -3.64 13.42 13.02
CA GLN A 130 -2.21 13.54 13.33
C GLN A 130 -1.78 12.61 14.48
N ALA A 131 -2.59 12.49 15.52
CA ALA A 131 -2.30 11.61 16.64
C ALA A 131 -2.34 10.12 16.22
N GLN A 132 -3.26 9.75 15.34
CA GLN A 132 -3.33 8.40 14.78
C GLN A 132 -2.11 8.10 13.91
N LEU A 133 -1.67 9.05 13.06
CA LEU A 133 -0.46 8.89 12.27
C LEU A 133 0.76 8.68 13.17
N ASN A 134 0.95 9.51 14.20
CA ASN A 134 2.08 9.40 15.11
C ASN A 134 2.11 8.03 15.80
N ALA A 135 0.98 7.60 16.38
CA ALA A 135 0.87 6.29 17.03
C ALA A 135 1.15 5.11 16.06
N ARG A 136 0.83 5.30 14.80
CA ARG A 136 1.11 4.31 13.76
C ARG A 136 2.58 4.30 13.36
N LEU A 137 3.22 5.46 13.25
CA LEU A 137 4.66 5.57 13.02
C LEU A 137 5.47 5.00 14.19
N ASP A 138 4.98 5.13 15.43
CA ASP A 138 5.60 4.52 16.62
C ASP A 138 5.70 2.99 16.48
N CYS A 139 4.77 2.34 15.81
CA CYS A 139 4.84 0.90 15.53
C CYS A 139 6.05 0.50 14.64
N TYR A 140 6.64 1.45 13.92
CA TYR A 140 7.80 1.24 13.04
C TYR A 140 9.12 1.69 13.64
N THR A 141 9.15 2.14 14.90
CA THR A 141 10.35 2.71 15.55
C THR A 141 11.56 1.78 15.46
N ASP A 142 11.40 0.48 15.75
CA ASP A 142 12.49 -0.51 15.68
C ASP A 142 12.98 -0.69 14.24
N ILE A 143 12.09 -0.62 13.26
CA ILE A 143 12.45 -0.70 11.84
C ILE A 143 13.26 0.52 11.43
N PHE A 144 12.82 1.72 11.81
CA PHE A 144 13.55 2.95 11.51
C PHE A 144 14.92 2.98 12.21
N GLN A 145 14.99 2.51 13.46
CA GLN A 145 16.26 2.39 14.16
C GLN A 145 17.19 1.38 13.47
N HIS A 146 16.64 0.23 13.07
CA HIS A 146 17.41 -0.76 12.33
C HIS A 146 17.98 -0.19 11.01
N VAL A 147 17.21 0.62 10.29
CA VAL A 147 17.68 1.30 9.06
C VAL A 147 18.84 2.28 9.38
N ARG A 148 18.73 3.07 10.47
CA ARG A 148 19.83 3.93 10.95
C ARG A 148 21.09 3.12 11.30
N ASP A 149 20.93 1.98 11.93
CA ASP A 149 22.06 1.09 12.32
C ASP A 149 22.78 0.49 11.10
N GLN A 150 22.10 0.41 9.94
CA GLN A 150 22.74 0.07 8.67
C GLN A 150 23.53 1.24 8.04
N GLY A 151 23.50 2.42 8.65
CA GLY A 151 24.18 3.61 8.17
C GLY A 151 23.35 4.45 7.20
N ASN A 152 22.05 4.22 7.13
CA ASN A 152 21.13 4.99 6.30
C ASN A 152 20.56 6.21 7.05
N THR A 153 20.20 7.25 6.32
CA THR A 153 19.41 8.37 6.85
C THR A 153 17.93 8.01 6.84
N VAL A 154 17.24 8.30 7.95
CA VAL A 154 15.77 8.33 8.02
C VAL A 154 15.37 9.79 7.96
N GLN A 155 14.82 10.18 6.82
CA GLN A 155 14.46 11.54 6.47
C GLN A 155 12.97 11.78 6.70
N GLU A 156 12.64 12.60 7.68
CA GLU A 156 11.27 13.08 7.87
C GLU A 156 10.92 14.13 6.81
N THR A 157 9.66 14.14 6.37
CA THR A 157 9.17 15.08 5.36
C THR A 157 7.72 15.50 5.63
N ASP A 158 7.39 16.73 5.25
CA ASP A 158 6.05 17.29 5.22
C ASP A 158 5.35 17.06 3.86
N LEU A 159 5.94 16.26 2.98
CA LEU A 159 5.30 15.81 1.74
C LEU A 159 4.52 14.53 2.01
N ASP A 160 3.22 14.66 2.19
CA ASP A 160 2.29 13.58 2.56
C ASP A 160 2.18 12.45 1.51
N PHE A 161 2.61 12.71 0.27
CA PHE A 161 2.63 11.76 -0.84
C PHE A 161 3.99 11.07 -1.07
N VAL A 162 5.02 11.34 -0.25
CA VAL A 162 6.33 10.68 -0.37
C VAL A 162 6.35 9.39 0.44
N ASN A 163 5.60 8.42 -0.03
CA ASN A 163 5.52 7.07 0.54
C ASN A 163 5.44 6.01 -0.57
N GLY A 164 5.44 4.75 -0.21
CA GLY A 164 5.58 3.65 -1.16
C GLY A 164 4.36 3.40 -2.04
N CYS A 165 3.17 3.87 -1.66
CA CYS A 165 1.98 3.73 -2.49
C CYS A 165 1.87 4.82 -3.57
N PHE A 166 2.51 5.98 -3.37
CA PHE A 166 2.50 7.07 -4.34
C PHE A 166 3.75 7.12 -5.23
N VAL A 167 4.88 6.56 -4.79
CA VAL A 167 6.15 6.73 -5.51
C VAL A 167 6.62 5.43 -6.14
N SER A 168 6.71 5.42 -7.47
CA SER A 168 7.35 4.33 -8.21
C SER A 168 8.80 4.71 -8.56
N ARG A 169 9.71 3.74 -8.37
CA ARG A 169 11.16 3.90 -8.58
C ARG A 169 11.59 3.10 -9.80
N ILE A 170 12.15 3.77 -10.80
CA ILE A 170 12.68 3.16 -12.04
C ILE A 170 14.10 3.72 -12.30
N GLY A 171 15.05 3.28 -11.51
CA GLY A 171 16.43 3.73 -11.58
C GLY A 171 16.56 5.22 -11.26
N LYS A 172 17.05 6.03 -12.22
CA LYS A 172 17.13 7.48 -12.07
C LYS A 172 15.79 8.19 -12.08
N ASN A 173 14.71 7.51 -12.44
CA ASN A 173 13.39 8.10 -12.60
C ASN A 173 12.53 7.79 -11.38
N LEU A 174 11.91 8.84 -10.82
CA LEU A 174 10.88 8.74 -9.80
C LEU A 174 9.55 9.22 -10.39
N TYR A 175 8.51 8.44 -10.17
CA TYR A 175 7.15 8.72 -10.63
C TYR A 175 6.27 8.91 -9.41
N PHE A 176 5.74 10.13 -9.25
CA PHE A 176 4.88 10.51 -8.15
C PHE A 176 3.42 10.47 -8.63
N ALA A 177 2.63 9.57 -8.07
CA ALA A 177 1.21 9.48 -8.38
C ALA A 177 0.44 10.64 -7.74
N THR A 178 -0.56 11.15 -8.44
CA THR A 178 -1.49 12.15 -7.92
C THR A 178 -2.89 11.56 -7.74
N GLN A 179 -3.63 12.07 -6.76
CA GLN A 179 -4.98 11.60 -6.44
C GLN A 179 -6.07 12.28 -7.26
N GLU A 180 -5.87 13.53 -7.68
CA GLU A 180 -6.88 14.32 -8.38
C GLU A 180 -6.40 14.82 -9.74
N TYR A 181 -7.32 14.82 -10.71
CA TYR A 181 -7.07 15.32 -12.06
C TYR A 181 -6.83 16.84 -12.12
N ASN A 182 -7.19 17.57 -11.06
CA ASN A 182 -7.13 19.03 -11.00
C ASN A 182 -5.96 19.56 -10.16
N GLU A 183 -5.07 18.69 -9.66
CA GLU A 183 -3.86 19.15 -8.98
C GLU A 183 -2.95 19.90 -9.95
N ASP A 184 -2.33 20.98 -9.46
CA ASP A 184 -1.32 21.72 -10.21
C ASP A 184 -0.03 20.88 -10.33
N GLN A 185 0.02 20.08 -11.39
CA GLN A 185 1.14 19.15 -11.65
C GLN A 185 2.48 19.88 -11.81
N ASP A 186 2.48 21.09 -12.37
CA ASP A 186 3.70 21.87 -12.51
C ASP A 186 4.25 22.31 -11.15
N ARG A 187 3.36 22.70 -10.24
CA ARG A 187 3.73 23.03 -8.87
C ARG A 187 4.26 21.82 -8.12
N LEU A 188 3.57 20.67 -8.22
CA LEU A 188 4.03 19.42 -7.61
C LEU A 188 5.40 19.02 -8.17
N LEU A 189 5.60 19.12 -9.48
CA LEU A 189 6.88 18.81 -10.11
C LEU A 189 8.01 19.74 -9.61
N GLN A 190 7.74 21.02 -9.39
CA GLN A 190 8.72 21.95 -8.80
C GLN A 190 9.08 21.53 -7.37
N ILE A 191 8.09 21.13 -6.55
CA ILE A 191 8.32 20.66 -5.18
C ILE A 191 9.19 19.41 -5.19
N VAL A 192 8.83 18.37 -5.94
CA VAL A 192 9.61 17.13 -5.97
C VAL A 192 11.00 17.32 -6.56
N ASN A 193 11.18 18.19 -7.55
CA ASN A 193 12.51 18.53 -8.08
C ASN A 193 13.40 19.22 -7.06
N THR A 194 12.83 19.96 -6.12
CA THR A 194 13.58 20.59 -5.03
C THR A 194 14.06 19.56 -4.01
N HIS A 195 13.23 18.55 -3.71
CA HIS A 195 13.56 17.51 -2.73
C HIS A 195 14.40 16.36 -3.32
N PHE A 196 14.23 16.09 -4.62
CA PHE A 196 14.93 15.02 -5.34
C PHE A 196 15.68 15.56 -6.56
N PRO A 197 16.71 16.43 -6.35
CA PRO A 197 17.37 17.14 -7.46
C PRO A 197 18.29 16.25 -8.33
N THR A 198 18.60 15.03 -7.87
CA THR A 198 19.50 14.10 -8.58
C THR A 198 18.74 13.05 -9.40
N THR A 199 17.42 13.08 -9.37
CA THR A 199 16.54 12.16 -10.10
C THR A 199 15.77 12.88 -11.21
N HIS A 200 15.28 12.10 -12.16
CA HIS A 200 14.35 12.58 -13.18
C HIS A 200 12.92 12.36 -12.66
N ASN A 201 12.28 13.41 -12.18
CA ASN A 201 10.99 13.31 -11.52
C ASN A 201 9.85 13.53 -12.51
N LYS A 202 8.79 12.75 -12.39
CA LYS A 202 7.56 12.86 -13.16
C LYS A 202 6.34 12.77 -12.26
N ILE A 203 5.32 13.54 -12.61
CA ILE A 203 4.00 13.42 -11.99
C ILE A 203 3.13 12.52 -12.86
N VAL A 204 2.47 11.53 -12.25
CA VAL A 204 1.58 10.58 -12.94
C VAL A 204 0.18 10.73 -12.39
N ASN A 205 -0.77 11.09 -13.22
CA ASN A 205 -2.16 11.17 -12.82
C ASN A 205 -2.78 9.78 -12.71
N ALA A 206 -2.62 9.16 -11.57
CA ALA A 206 -3.13 7.82 -11.28
C ALA A 206 -4.57 7.83 -10.76
N GLY A 207 -5.07 8.97 -10.29
CA GLY A 207 -6.40 9.11 -9.69
C GLY A 207 -6.54 8.41 -8.34
N GLY A 208 -5.43 8.17 -7.64
CA GLY A 208 -5.33 7.47 -6.36
C GLY A 208 -3.92 7.00 -6.08
N HIS A 209 -3.77 5.96 -5.27
CA HIS A 209 -2.49 5.30 -5.05
C HIS A 209 -1.92 4.77 -6.39
N GLY A 210 -0.65 5.05 -6.64
CA GLY A 210 0.03 4.57 -7.86
C GLY A 210 0.05 3.05 -7.94
N ASP A 211 0.34 2.39 -6.82
CA ASP A 211 0.42 0.94 -6.73
C ASP A 211 -0.94 0.21 -6.82
N ALA A 212 -2.04 0.93 -6.66
CA ALA A 212 -3.39 0.46 -6.96
C ALA A 212 -3.80 0.69 -8.43
N THR A 213 -2.99 1.41 -9.20
CA THR A 213 -3.31 1.79 -10.58
C THR A 213 -2.39 1.14 -11.59
N TYR A 214 -1.08 1.11 -11.34
CA TYR A 214 -0.09 0.48 -12.22
C TYR A 214 1.10 -0.08 -11.45
N CYS A 215 1.73 -1.08 -12.01
CA CYS A 215 2.94 -1.70 -11.49
C CYS A 215 4.02 -1.78 -12.58
N PRO A 216 5.20 -1.16 -12.38
CA PRO A 216 6.39 -1.45 -13.17
C PRO A 216 6.96 -2.81 -12.73
N VAL A 217 6.81 -3.82 -13.59
CA VAL A 217 7.16 -5.22 -13.23
C VAL A 217 8.62 -5.53 -13.51
N THR A 218 9.09 -5.13 -14.69
CA THR A 218 10.48 -5.31 -15.14
C THR A 218 10.78 -4.26 -16.21
N PRO A 219 12.05 -4.01 -16.58
CA PRO A 219 12.34 -3.13 -17.71
C PRO A 219 11.57 -3.57 -18.96
N GLY A 220 10.79 -2.66 -19.51
CA GLY A 220 9.97 -2.92 -20.70
C GLY A 220 8.55 -3.39 -20.43
N LEU A 221 8.12 -3.61 -19.17
CA LEU A 221 6.77 -4.08 -18.85
C LEU A 221 6.11 -3.28 -17.71
N ILE A 222 4.96 -2.70 -18.01
CA ILE A 222 4.02 -2.10 -17.06
C ILE A 222 2.70 -2.89 -17.08
N ILE A 223 2.15 -3.23 -15.92
CA ILE A 223 0.77 -3.71 -15.79
C ILE A 223 -0.07 -2.57 -15.23
N SER A 224 -1.20 -2.26 -15.85
CA SER A 224 -2.03 -1.11 -15.48
C SER A 224 -3.51 -1.45 -15.51
N LEU A 225 -4.28 -0.89 -14.56
CA LEU A 225 -5.74 -0.95 -14.55
C LEU A 225 -6.39 0.11 -15.43
N ARG A 226 -5.66 1.18 -15.73
CA ARG A 226 -6.18 2.35 -16.45
C ARG A 226 -5.30 2.67 -17.64
N ASP A 227 -5.96 3.08 -18.72
CA ASP A 227 -5.27 3.82 -19.76
C ASP A 227 -4.95 5.21 -19.21
N ILE A 228 -3.76 5.37 -18.67
CA ILE A 228 -3.24 6.68 -18.30
C ILE A 228 -2.84 7.35 -19.62
N PRO A 229 -3.48 8.48 -20.00
CA PRO A 229 -3.33 9.08 -21.33
C PRO A 229 -1.88 9.38 -21.74
N THR A 230 -0.99 9.44 -20.75
CA THR A 230 0.44 9.77 -20.95
C THR A 230 1.37 8.56 -20.78
N HIS A 231 0.84 7.32 -20.78
CA HIS A 231 1.72 6.14 -20.61
C HIS A 231 2.83 6.07 -21.66
N ALA A 232 2.54 6.38 -22.92
CA ALA A 232 3.54 6.37 -23.97
C ALA A 232 4.66 7.41 -23.72
N ASP A 233 4.32 8.57 -23.16
CA ASP A 233 5.28 9.61 -22.80
C ASP A 233 5.96 9.32 -21.45
N THR A 234 5.24 8.63 -20.56
CA THR A 234 5.74 8.28 -19.22
C THR A 234 6.72 7.12 -19.28
N PHE A 235 6.41 6.10 -20.07
CA PHE A 235 7.19 4.87 -20.22
C PHE A 235 7.48 4.59 -21.70
N PRO A 236 8.28 5.46 -22.36
CA PRO A 236 8.52 5.35 -23.81
C PRO A 236 9.14 4.00 -24.16
N ASP A 237 8.60 3.38 -25.21
CA ASP A 237 8.99 2.07 -25.75
C ASP A 237 8.72 0.87 -24.80
N TRP A 238 7.98 1.06 -23.70
CA TRP A 238 7.61 -0.04 -22.80
C TRP A 238 6.23 -0.61 -23.15
N GLU A 239 6.09 -1.93 -23.05
CA GLU A 239 4.80 -2.61 -23.14
C GLU A 239 3.94 -2.24 -21.93
N VAL A 240 2.72 -1.76 -22.18
CA VAL A 240 1.71 -1.54 -21.13
C VAL A 240 0.60 -2.56 -21.34
N VAL A 241 0.41 -3.44 -20.37
CA VAL A 241 -0.67 -4.42 -20.36
C VAL A 241 -1.83 -3.88 -19.55
N TYR A 242 -2.93 -3.59 -20.23
CA TYR A 242 -4.14 -3.12 -19.57
C TYR A 242 -5.00 -4.29 -19.13
N LEU A 243 -5.42 -4.27 -17.88
CA LEU A 243 -6.37 -5.22 -17.34
C LEU A 243 -7.80 -4.70 -17.63
N PRO A 244 -8.59 -5.36 -18.50
CA PRO A 244 -9.89 -4.85 -18.88
C PRO A 244 -10.92 -4.95 -17.76
N PRO A 245 -11.94 -4.07 -17.75
CA PRO A 245 -13.01 -4.07 -16.76
C PRO A 245 -13.78 -5.40 -16.64
N SER A 246 -13.77 -6.22 -17.68
CA SER A 246 -14.42 -7.56 -17.66
C SER A 246 -13.81 -8.51 -16.64
N ASN A 247 -12.54 -8.32 -16.27
CA ASN A 247 -11.88 -9.12 -15.24
C ASN A 247 -12.48 -8.87 -13.84
N TYR A 248 -13.33 -7.86 -13.70
CA TYR A 248 -13.94 -7.44 -12.44
C TYR A 248 -15.40 -7.87 -12.30
N GLU A 249 -15.92 -8.76 -13.16
CA GLU A 249 -17.30 -9.23 -13.05
C GLU A 249 -17.60 -9.89 -11.70
N HIS A 250 -16.64 -10.65 -11.16
CA HIS A 250 -16.74 -11.24 -9.83
C HIS A 250 -16.84 -10.19 -8.71
N MET A 251 -16.49 -8.94 -8.99
CA MET A 251 -16.58 -7.82 -8.05
C MET A 251 -17.94 -7.10 -8.10
N ARG A 252 -18.81 -7.40 -9.06
CA ARG A 252 -20.10 -6.69 -9.20
C ARG A 252 -21.02 -6.90 -7.99
N GLU A 253 -21.11 -8.12 -7.47
CA GLU A 253 -21.89 -8.42 -6.27
C GLU A 253 -21.29 -7.70 -5.06
N PHE A 254 -19.99 -7.72 -4.95
CA PHE A 254 -19.28 -6.97 -3.92
C PHE A 254 -19.54 -5.46 -4.05
N GLN A 255 -19.39 -4.86 -5.23
CA GLN A 255 -19.69 -3.44 -5.47
C GLN A 255 -21.14 -3.09 -5.19
N ALA A 256 -22.09 -3.99 -5.46
CA ALA A 256 -23.49 -3.81 -5.11
C ALA A 256 -23.70 -3.82 -3.59
N SER A 257 -23.06 -4.78 -2.89
CA SER A 257 -23.04 -4.86 -1.43
C SER A 257 -22.45 -3.60 -0.79
N MET A 258 -21.35 -3.09 -1.34
CA MET A 258 -20.71 -1.85 -0.88
C MET A 258 -21.59 -0.62 -0.97
N ARG A 259 -22.39 -0.49 -2.01
CA ARG A 259 -23.35 0.62 -2.14
C ARG A 259 -24.39 0.60 -1.01
N ILE A 260 -24.79 -0.60 -0.58
CA ILE A 260 -25.72 -0.81 0.53
C ILE A 260 -25.04 -0.43 1.86
N ASN A 261 -23.78 -0.81 2.05
CA ASN A 261 -22.98 -0.59 3.26
C ASN A 261 -22.13 0.68 3.21
N ARG A 262 -22.51 1.66 2.40
CA ARG A 262 -21.74 2.89 2.13
C ARG A 262 -20.34 2.69 1.54
N GLY A 263 -20.08 1.50 1.00
CA GLY A 263 -18.94 1.24 0.13
C GLY A 263 -17.59 1.08 0.79
N ARG A 264 -17.50 0.72 2.07
CA ARG A 264 -16.25 0.89 2.79
C ARG A 264 -15.52 -0.39 3.20
N TRP A 265 -16.19 -1.53 3.26
CA TRP A 265 -15.57 -2.75 3.77
C TRP A 265 -16.37 -3.99 3.38
N HIS A 266 -15.71 -5.13 3.40
CA HIS A 266 -16.33 -6.39 3.04
C HIS A 266 -15.77 -7.55 3.88
N ILE A 267 -16.69 -8.23 4.58
CA ILE A 267 -16.44 -9.56 5.14
C ILE A 267 -17.38 -10.52 4.42
N PRO A 268 -16.85 -11.43 3.60
CA PRO A 268 -17.66 -12.30 2.74
C PRO A 268 -18.75 -13.06 3.52
N GLY A 269 -19.99 -12.97 3.04
CA GLY A 269 -21.15 -13.66 3.65
C GLY A 269 -21.78 -12.93 4.83
N PHE A 270 -21.27 -11.74 5.22
CA PHE A 270 -21.77 -10.94 6.35
C PHE A 270 -22.10 -9.49 5.97
N GLU A 271 -22.32 -9.23 4.71
CA GLU A 271 -22.57 -7.91 4.14
C GLU A 271 -23.86 -7.26 4.69
N GLN A 272 -24.78 -8.07 5.21
CA GLN A 272 -26.08 -7.64 5.76
C GLN A 272 -26.16 -7.74 7.29
N ASP A 273 -25.07 -8.13 7.98
CA ASP A 273 -25.06 -8.22 9.45
C ASP A 273 -25.02 -6.82 10.07
N GLN A 274 -26.17 -6.36 10.56
CA GLN A 274 -26.32 -5.00 11.10
C GLN A 274 -25.44 -4.77 12.35
N ASN A 275 -25.17 -5.78 13.15
CA ASN A 275 -24.30 -5.61 14.32
C ASN A 275 -22.84 -5.42 13.90
N LEU A 276 -22.42 -6.14 12.86
CA LEU A 276 -21.09 -5.97 12.27
C LEU A 276 -20.96 -4.59 11.65
N ILE A 277 -21.94 -4.17 10.83
CA ILE A 277 -21.99 -2.85 10.20
C ILE A 277 -21.87 -1.74 11.26
N ASN A 278 -22.72 -1.79 12.28
CA ASN A 278 -22.71 -0.78 13.35
C ASN A 278 -21.37 -0.76 14.10
N THR A 279 -20.76 -1.92 14.32
CA THR A 279 -19.45 -2.00 15.00
C THR A 279 -18.35 -1.34 14.16
N VAL A 280 -18.32 -1.63 12.86
CA VAL A 280 -17.37 -1.01 11.94
C VAL A 280 -17.60 0.50 11.86
N GLU A 281 -18.83 0.94 11.60
CA GLU A 281 -19.13 2.37 11.44
C GLU A 281 -18.83 3.17 12.73
N TYR A 282 -18.99 2.59 13.89
CA TYR A 282 -18.77 3.30 15.15
C TYR A 282 -17.32 3.31 15.61
N TYR A 283 -16.59 2.20 15.44
CA TYR A 283 -15.27 2.02 16.03
C TYR A 283 -14.11 2.01 15.04
N PHE A 284 -14.38 1.64 13.78
CA PHE A 284 -13.36 1.32 12.78
C PHE A 284 -13.55 2.09 11.47
N GLU A 285 -14.47 3.06 11.42
CA GLU A 285 -14.79 3.76 10.18
C GLU A 285 -13.56 4.44 9.54
N ASP A 286 -12.57 4.82 10.36
CA ASP A 286 -11.37 5.52 9.90
C ASP A 286 -10.39 4.61 9.16
N TRP A 287 -10.49 3.29 9.33
CA TRP A 287 -9.49 2.35 8.84
C TRP A 287 -10.02 1.18 8.02
N VAL A 288 -11.28 1.12 7.82
CA VAL A 288 -11.85 0.21 6.85
C VAL A 288 -11.94 0.95 5.52
N GLY A 289 -11.15 0.50 4.56
CA GLY A 289 -10.80 1.24 3.36
C GLY A 289 -11.94 1.79 2.52
N ASP A 290 -11.59 2.77 1.71
CA ASP A 290 -12.47 3.27 0.67
C ASP A 290 -12.34 2.34 -0.53
N VAL A 291 -13.37 1.56 -0.77
CA VAL A 291 -13.39 0.52 -1.80
C VAL A 291 -13.21 1.03 -3.25
N SER A 292 -12.58 2.17 -3.43
CA SER A 292 -12.10 2.60 -4.73
C SER A 292 -10.97 1.69 -5.26
N GLU A 293 -10.29 0.97 -4.38
CA GLU A 293 -9.19 0.06 -4.68
C GLU A 293 -9.62 -1.43 -4.66
N THR A 294 -10.72 -1.77 -5.29
CA THR A 294 -11.25 -3.15 -5.28
C THR A 294 -10.47 -4.13 -6.12
N VAL A 295 -9.50 -3.68 -6.88
CA VAL A 295 -8.79 -4.50 -7.84
C VAL A 295 -7.32 -4.53 -7.48
N PHE A 296 -6.92 -5.62 -6.84
CA PHE A 296 -5.55 -5.82 -6.37
C PHE A 296 -4.65 -6.54 -7.36
N ASP A 297 -5.07 -6.74 -8.62
CA ASP A 297 -4.28 -7.46 -9.63
C ASP A 297 -3.02 -6.70 -10.08
N VAL A 298 -2.98 -5.36 -9.90
CA VAL A 298 -1.80 -4.53 -10.14
C VAL A 298 -0.97 -4.31 -8.88
N ASN A 299 -1.51 -4.65 -7.71
CA ASN A 299 -0.84 -4.49 -6.42
C ASN A 299 0.16 -5.63 -6.19
N ILE A 300 1.23 -5.61 -6.98
CA ILE A 300 2.20 -6.69 -7.18
C ILE A 300 3.47 -6.40 -6.39
N LEU A 301 3.97 -7.37 -5.63
CA LEU A 301 5.32 -7.32 -5.08
C LEU A 301 6.29 -7.96 -6.07
N VAL A 302 7.13 -7.15 -6.68
CA VAL A 302 8.23 -7.63 -7.52
C VAL A 302 9.37 -8.10 -6.61
N ILE A 303 9.77 -9.37 -6.75
CA ILE A 303 10.86 -9.97 -5.97
C ILE A 303 12.20 -9.71 -6.64
N ASP A 304 12.26 -9.96 -7.93
CA ASP A 304 13.43 -9.75 -8.79
C ASP A 304 13.00 -9.75 -10.27
N HIS A 305 13.96 -9.73 -11.20
CA HIS A 305 13.70 -9.74 -12.64
C HIS A 305 12.93 -10.97 -13.16
N LYS A 306 12.74 -12.01 -12.35
CA LYS A 306 12.14 -13.29 -12.75
C LYS A 306 10.98 -13.72 -11.88
N ASN A 307 10.72 -13.04 -10.78
CA ASN A 307 9.74 -13.47 -9.80
C ASN A 307 8.89 -12.30 -9.31
N ILE A 308 7.57 -12.52 -9.28
CA ILE A 308 6.60 -11.61 -8.65
C ILE A 308 5.68 -12.37 -7.70
N VAL A 309 5.11 -11.67 -6.73
CA VAL A 309 4.06 -12.19 -5.85
C VAL A 309 2.79 -11.38 -6.05
N VAL A 310 1.67 -12.09 -6.21
CA VAL A 310 0.31 -11.53 -6.41
C VAL A 310 -0.66 -12.12 -5.37
N SER A 311 -1.79 -11.44 -5.14
CA SER A 311 -2.80 -11.92 -4.18
C SER A 311 -3.76 -12.97 -4.75
N SER A 312 -3.87 -13.06 -6.09
CA SER A 312 -4.78 -13.95 -6.80
C SER A 312 -4.27 -14.26 -8.20
N HIS A 313 -4.75 -15.35 -8.79
CA HIS A 313 -4.51 -15.65 -10.18
C HIS A 313 -5.20 -14.64 -11.11
N ASN A 314 -4.48 -14.18 -12.13
CA ASN A 314 -5.02 -13.39 -13.24
C ASN A 314 -4.31 -13.81 -14.52
N ASP A 315 -5.07 -14.40 -15.45
CA ASP A 315 -4.53 -14.96 -16.69
C ASP A 315 -3.76 -13.93 -17.53
N GLN A 316 -4.17 -12.68 -17.54
CA GLN A 316 -3.50 -11.63 -18.32
C GLN A 316 -2.17 -11.22 -17.70
N VAL A 317 -2.13 -11.11 -16.36
CA VAL A 317 -0.88 -10.87 -15.61
C VAL A 317 0.08 -12.03 -15.86
N GLU A 318 -0.39 -13.28 -15.72
CA GLU A 318 0.41 -14.48 -15.91
C GLU A 318 0.95 -14.60 -17.35
N GLN A 319 0.10 -14.34 -18.36
CA GLN A 319 0.52 -14.34 -19.76
C GLN A 319 1.54 -13.23 -20.07
N ALA A 320 1.33 -12.02 -19.53
CA ALA A 320 2.29 -10.93 -19.68
C ALA A 320 3.64 -11.29 -19.06
N CYS A 321 3.62 -11.78 -17.83
CA CYS A 321 4.82 -12.22 -17.12
C CYS A 321 5.54 -13.38 -17.86
N ALA A 322 4.80 -14.35 -18.37
CA ALA A 322 5.37 -15.47 -19.11
C ALA A 322 6.12 -15.01 -20.38
N ARG A 323 5.60 -14.02 -21.12
CA ARG A 323 6.30 -13.44 -22.29
C ARG A 323 7.66 -12.82 -21.92
N HIS A 324 7.79 -12.30 -20.70
CA HIS A 324 9.02 -11.72 -20.16
C HIS A 324 9.86 -12.70 -19.33
N GLY A 325 9.48 -13.98 -19.27
CA GLY A 325 10.20 -15.01 -18.51
C GLY A 325 10.11 -14.83 -16.99
N ILE A 326 9.00 -14.25 -16.50
CA ILE A 326 8.73 -13.97 -15.10
C ILE A 326 7.79 -15.05 -14.55
N GLU A 327 8.15 -15.64 -13.41
CA GLU A 327 7.33 -16.58 -12.66
C GLU A 327 6.41 -15.82 -11.68
N VAL A 328 5.13 -16.20 -11.68
CA VAL A 328 4.10 -15.61 -10.81
C VAL A 328 3.86 -16.53 -9.62
N HIS A 329 3.99 -16.01 -8.41
CA HIS A 329 3.72 -16.70 -7.16
C HIS A 329 2.47 -16.11 -6.51
N VAL A 330 1.53 -16.96 -6.12
CA VAL A 330 0.29 -16.50 -5.46
C VAL A 330 0.43 -16.65 -3.96
N SER A 331 0.16 -15.56 -3.23
CA SER A 331 -0.01 -15.56 -1.78
C SER A 331 -1.36 -14.92 -1.46
N HIS A 332 -2.32 -15.76 -1.10
CA HIS A 332 -3.69 -15.30 -0.88
C HIS A 332 -3.80 -14.38 0.33
N LEU A 333 -4.58 -13.29 0.17
CA LEU A 333 -5.03 -12.42 1.23
C LEU A 333 -6.56 -12.49 1.30
N ARG A 334 -7.09 -13.30 2.23
CA ARG A 334 -8.54 -13.58 2.35
C ARG A 334 -9.36 -12.32 2.63
N HIS A 335 -8.80 -11.42 3.45
CA HIS A 335 -9.46 -10.20 3.92
C HIS A 335 -8.93 -8.92 3.26
N ARG A 336 -8.40 -9.02 2.01
CA ARG A 336 -7.87 -7.86 1.27
C ARG A 336 -8.88 -6.73 1.11
N TYR A 337 -10.16 -7.03 0.98
CA TYR A 337 -11.21 -6.03 0.84
C TYR A 337 -11.60 -5.36 2.17
N PHE A 338 -11.42 -6.05 3.29
CA PHE A 338 -11.62 -5.46 4.61
C PHE A 338 -10.50 -4.47 4.94
N TRP A 339 -9.26 -4.87 4.64
CA TRP A 339 -8.07 -4.07 4.90
C TRP A 339 -7.78 -3.04 3.80
N ASP A 340 -8.46 -3.13 2.64
CA ASP A 340 -8.16 -2.38 1.42
C ASP A 340 -6.67 -2.52 1.04
N ALA A 341 -6.18 -3.75 0.99
CA ALA A 341 -4.75 -4.03 0.90
C ALA A 341 -4.42 -5.22 0.00
N GLY A 342 -3.62 -4.99 -1.03
CA GLY A 342 -2.97 -6.03 -1.83
C GLY A 342 -1.59 -6.40 -1.31
N ILE A 343 -0.88 -7.27 -2.04
CA ILE A 343 0.45 -7.76 -1.65
C ILE A 343 1.48 -6.63 -1.56
N HIS A 344 1.43 -5.64 -2.44
CA HIS A 344 2.34 -4.50 -2.41
C HIS A 344 2.07 -3.60 -1.20
N CYS A 345 0.79 -3.32 -0.90
CA CYS A 345 0.39 -2.51 0.25
C CYS A 345 0.84 -3.13 1.58
N VAL A 346 0.63 -4.46 1.76
CA VAL A 346 1.01 -5.15 3.01
C VAL A 346 2.51 -5.39 3.15
N THR A 347 3.30 -4.95 2.16
CA THR A 347 4.76 -5.10 2.16
C THR A 347 5.46 -3.77 1.89
N ASN A 348 6.68 -3.60 2.38
CA ASN A 348 7.53 -2.47 2.00
C ASN A 348 9.00 -2.89 1.93
N ASP A 349 9.65 -2.57 0.84
CA ASP A 349 11.04 -2.94 0.57
C ASP A 349 12.02 -1.94 1.18
N LEU A 350 12.92 -2.45 2.01
CA LEU A 350 13.99 -1.68 2.66
C LEU A 350 15.35 -1.84 1.96
N ASP A 351 15.59 -3.00 1.33
CA ASP A 351 16.86 -3.27 0.65
C ASP A 351 16.66 -4.14 -0.57
N ARG A 352 17.29 -3.73 -1.68
CA ARG A 352 17.37 -4.48 -2.94
C ARG A 352 18.80 -4.45 -3.47
N SER A 353 19.29 -5.59 -3.94
CA SER A 353 20.62 -5.69 -4.53
C SER A 353 20.63 -5.14 -5.95
N GLY A 354 21.00 -3.88 -6.11
CA GLY A 354 21.04 -3.25 -7.43
C GLY A 354 21.98 -2.05 -7.49
N LYS A 355 21.92 -1.38 -8.62
CA LYS A 355 22.61 -0.12 -8.87
C LYS A 355 21.65 0.80 -9.62
N ILE A 356 21.77 2.09 -9.38
CA ILE A 356 21.00 3.08 -10.13
C ILE A 356 21.29 2.96 -11.62
N GLN A 357 20.24 2.84 -12.41
CA GLN A 357 20.30 2.74 -13.88
C GLN A 357 19.47 3.85 -14.50
N ASP A 358 19.74 4.16 -15.75
CA ASP A 358 18.95 5.09 -16.55
C ASP A 358 18.29 4.31 -17.68
N TYR A 359 16.97 4.10 -17.56
CA TYR A 359 16.20 3.29 -18.51
C TYR A 359 15.67 4.08 -19.71
N PHE A 360 15.71 5.42 -19.65
CA PHE A 360 15.07 6.31 -20.62
C PHE A 360 16.02 7.36 -21.21
N SER A 361 17.32 7.26 -20.96
CA SER A 361 18.28 8.14 -21.62
C SER A 361 18.41 7.82 -23.11
N VAL A 362 18.36 8.85 -23.93
CA VAL A 362 18.59 8.77 -25.37
C VAL A 362 20.03 8.30 -25.61
N GLY A 363 20.24 7.00 -25.84
CA GLY A 363 21.57 6.44 -26.12
C GLY A 363 21.82 4.99 -25.74
N ASN A 364 20.93 4.37 -24.98
CA ASN A 364 21.00 2.95 -24.59
C ASN A 364 20.04 2.08 -25.46
N LYS A 365 20.15 2.19 -26.80
CA LYS A 365 19.54 1.22 -27.72
C LYS A 365 20.58 0.24 -28.20
#